data_5b0232d18927c837eaec7211f77c8574
#
_entry.id   5b0232d18927c837eaec7211f77c8574
#
_cell.length_a   1.000
_cell.length_b   1.000
_cell.length_c   1.000
_cell.angle_alpha   90.00
_cell.angle_beta   90.00
_cell.angle_gamma   90.00
#
_symmetry.space_group_name_H-M   'P 1'
#
loop_
_entity.id
_entity.type
_entity.pdbx_description
1 polymer ?
#
loop_
_entity_poly.entity_id
_entity_poly.type
_entity_poly.pdbx_seq_one_letter_code
_entity_poly.pdbx_strand_id
1 'polypeptide(L)'
;MNRKIKVESPGRINLIGEHVDYNGGSVLPGAIDKKVEFLIENIEGNKCIIESKTINRKFEFGFSNLKKSNEHWQNYIIGTVNNIINKKKQTISSFKCVIKSSLPIGAGISSSSALISGLASGLIEINNLQIDKNEIVDIVSDVEHNYIGLKGGIMDQFTILNGKKNKLIHLECYSRNFNYVNADFNDFQIILLNTNVEHNLANTAYNDRVEECNNALKIINNKFNNNYSTLCDVSPHLVSELKNILETKIYNRASFVINENQRTYDAAKKLNESKFYDLGGLMYKSHLGLKDLYEVSCDELDFLVDLTKSYDKILGARMMGGGFGGCTINLVEKSFKDEFIERAYKCYKDKFTIDLTPIEITISDGVKIKNLQTD
;
A
#
# COMPACT_ATOMS: atom_id res chain seq x y z
N MET A 1 -21.63 30.06 -4.03
CA MET A 1 -20.19 30.43 -4.01
C MET A 1 -19.37 29.25 -4.48
N ASN A 2 -18.53 29.45 -5.48
CA ASN A 2 -17.65 28.38 -5.96
C ASN A 2 -16.57 28.09 -4.89
N ARG A 3 -16.70 26.96 -4.18
CA ARG A 3 -15.65 26.53 -3.26
C ARG A 3 -14.49 25.97 -4.05
N LYS A 4 -13.28 26.23 -3.57
CA LYS A 4 -12.04 25.70 -4.14
C LYS A 4 -11.15 25.18 -3.02
N ILE A 5 -10.61 23.98 -3.20
CA ILE A 5 -9.75 23.34 -2.21
C ILE A 5 -8.51 22.75 -2.85
N LYS A 6 -7.43 22.67 -2.08
CA LYS A 6 -6.25 21.85 -2.38
C LYS A 6 -6.26 20.62 -1.47
N VAL A 7 -6.08 19.44 -2.06
CA VAL A 7 -5.92 18.18 -1.33
C VAL A 7 -4.53 17.62 -1.62
N GLU A 8 -3.86 17.16 -0.59
CA GLU A 8 -2.59 16.43 -0.67
C GLU A 8 -2.80 15.03 -0.10
N SER A 9 -2.64 14.01 -0.93
CA SER A 9 -2.82 12.60 -0.56
C SER A 9 -1.49 11.86 -0.70
N PRO A 10 -0.87 11.42 0.40
CA PRO A 10 0.44 10.78 0.37
C PRO A 10 0.37 9.38 -0.23
N GLY A 11 1.53 8.87 -0.70
CA GLY A 11 1.75 7.44 -0.82
C GLY A 11 2.06 6.82 0.55
N ARG A 12 2.37 5.52 0.53
CA ARG A 12 2.78 4.79 1.75
C ARG A 12 3.96 3.87 1.49
N ILE A 13 4.70 3.62 2.54
CA ILE A 13 5.54 2.41 2.66
C ILE A 13 4.86 1.43 3.61
N ASN A 14 5.28 0.16 3.57
CA ASN A 14 5.01 -0.78 4.66
C ASN A 14 6.35 -1.34 5.15
N LEU A 15 6.67 -1.17 6.44
CA LEU A 15 7.94 -1.62 6.99
C LEU A 15 8.00 -3.14 7.05
N ILE A 16 6.90 -3.82 7.41
CA ILE A 16 6.75 -5.27 7.49
C ILE A 16 5.27 -5.65 7.59
N GLY A 17 4.91 -6.90 7.22
CA GLY A 17 3.54 -7.39 7.23
C GLY A 17 2.90 -7.35 5.84
N GLU A 18 3.63 -7.77 4.80
CA GLU A 18 3.06 -7.84 3.47
C GLU A 18 2.12 -9.04 3.32
N HIS A 19 1.06 -8.86 2.54
CA HIS A 19 0.04 -9.87 2.23
C HIS A 19 -0.74 -10.41 3.44
N VAL A 20 -0.65 -9.77 4.61
CA VAL A 20 -1.44 -10.16 5.78
C VAL A 20 -2.69 -9.30 5.97
N ASP A 21 -2.78 -8.15 5.36
CA ASP A 21 -3.89 -7.20 5.50
C ASP A 21 -5.25 -7.76 5.05
N TYR A 22 -5.31 -8.37 3.87
CA TYR A 22 -6.52 -9.04 3.38
C TYR A 22 -6.78 -10.42 4.06
N ASN A 23 -5.81 -10.90 4.85
CA ASN A 23 -5.94 -12.05 5.74
C ASN A 23 -6.28 -11.64 7.19
N GLY A 24 -6.68 -10.39 7.41
CA GLY A 24 -7.08 -9.86 8.70
C GLY A 24 -5.94 -9.59 9.68
N GLY A 25 -4.69 -9.68 9.24
CA GLY A 25 -3.52 -9.58 10.08
C GLY A 25 -3.06 -8.15 10.36
N SER A 26 -1.91 -8.07 11.01
CA SER A 26 -1.29 -6.83 11.45
C SER A 26 -0.22 -6.34 10.46
N VAL A 27 -0.19 -5.03 10.22
CA VAL A 27 0.75 -4.36 9.32
C VAL A 27 1.44 -3.18 10.01
N LEU A 28 2.60 -2.76 9.52
CA LEU A 28 3.37 -1.65 10.09
C LEU A 28 3.74 -0.59 9.03
N PRO A 29 2.74 0.04 8.39
CA PRO A 29 2.97 1.04 7.35
C PRO A 29 3.19 2.45 7.89
N GLY A 30 3.64 3.35 6.97
CA GLY A 30 3.71 4.79 7.22
C GLY A 30 3.43 5.58 5.94
N ALA A 31 2.69 6.69 6.08
CA ALA A 31 2.51 7.65 5.00
C ALA A 31 3.84 8.36 4.68
N ILE A 32 4.08 8.69 3.41
CA ILE A 32 5.34 9.28 2.96
C ILE A 32 5.16 10.69 2.38
N ASP A 33 6.26 11.42 2.23
CA ASP A 33 6.27 12.80 1.69
C ASP A 33 5.96 12.90 0.18
N LYS A 34 6.04 11.81 -0.57
CA LYS A 34 5.60 11.75 -1.97
C LYS A 34 4.08 11.65 -2.02
N LYS A 35 3.42 12.39 -2.90
CA LYS A 35 1.97 12.56 -2.85
C LYS A 35 1.32 12.83 -4.20
N VAL A 36 0.02 12.60 -4.24
CA VAL A 36 -0.88 13.12 -5.27
C VAL A 36 -1.49 14.42 -4.76
N GLU A 37 -1.45 15.46 -5.55
CA GLU A 37 -2.06 16.75 -5.28
C GLU A 37 -3.27 16.96 -6.17
N PHE A 38 -4.35 17.48 -5.57
CA PHE A 38 -5.59 17.81 -6.26
C PHE A 38 -5.92 19.28 -6.04
N LEU A 39 -6.34 19.94 -7.11
CA LEU A 39 -7.03 21.21 -7.04
C LEU A 39 -8.46 20.98 -7.48
N ILE A 40 -9.39 21.06 -6.55
CA ILE A 40 -10.81 20.76 -6.78
C ILE A 40 -11.62 22.06 -6.60
N GLU A 41 -12.48 22.35 -7.56
CA GLU A 41 -13.41 23.48 -7.47
C GLU A 41 -14.80 23.07 -7.96
N ASN A 42 -15.85 23.54 -7.29
CA ASN A 42 -17.22 23.36 -7.75
C ASN A 42 -17.45 24.24 -8.99
N ILE A 43 -18.12 23.67 -9.99
CA ILE A 43 -18.50 24.37 -11.22
C ILE A 43 -19.99 24.24 -11.46
N GLU A 44 -20.54 25.16 -12.23
CA GLU A 44 -21.91 25.05 -12.70
C GLU A 44 -22.04 24.01 -13.83
N GLY A 45 -23.25 23.48 -13.98
CA GLY A 45 -23.55 22.49 -15.01
C GLY A 45 -23.76 21.09 -14.50
N ASN A 46 -23.65 20.11 -15.40
CA ASN A 46 -23.93 18.69 -15.13
C ASN A 46 -22.76 17.77 -15.49
N LYS A 47 -21.58 18.32 -15.74
CA LYS A 47 -20.37 17.57 -16.09
C LYS A 47 -19.25 17.84 -15.11
N CYS A 48 -18.49 16.80 -14.82
CA CYS A 48 -17.22 16.87 -14.11
C CYS A 48 -16.06 16.89 -15.11
N ILE A 49 -15.04 17.69 -14.83
CA ILE A 49 -13.85 17.87 -15.69
C ILE A 49 -12.64 17.45 -14.90
N ILE A 50 -11.91 16.47 -15.43
CA ILE A 50 -10.69 15.95 -14.81
C ILE A 50 -9.51 16.22 -15.73
N GLU A 51 -8.45 16.77 -15.18
CA GLU A 51 -7.19 17.01 -15.87
C GLU A 51 -6.03 16.44 -15.07
N SER A 52 -5.32 15.47 -15.60
CA SER A 52 -4.08 14.96 -15.02
C SER A 52 -2.89 15.60 -15.70
N LYS A 53 -2.14 16.41 -14.94
CA LYS A 53 -0.88 17.02 -15.40
C LYS A 53 0.27 16.01 -15.48
N THR A 54 0.20 14.94 -14.67
CA THR A 54 1.26 13.93 -14.62
C THR A 54 1.31 13.09 -15.88
N ILE A 55 0.16 12.65 -16.40
CA ILE A 55 0.06 11.81 -17.60
C ILE A 55 -0.38 12.61 -18.83
N ASN A 56 -0.54 13.94 -18.70
CA ASN A 56 -1.02 14.85 -19.74
C ASN A 56 -2.32 14.38 -20.43
N ARG A 57 -3.32 14.04 -19.61
CA ARG A 57 -4.64 13.56 -20.06
C ARG A 57 -5.77 14.35 -19.44
N LYS A 58 -6.86 14.50 -20.19
CA LYS A 58 -8.09 15.15 -19.74
C LYS A 58 -9.29 14.28 -20.15
N PHE A 59 -10.33 14.24 -19.31
CA PHE A 59 -11.64 13.67 -19.68
C PHE A 59 -12.78 14.38 -18.93
N GLU A 60 -13.99 14.18 -19.45
CA GLU A 60 -15.22 14.72 -18.88
C GLU A 60 -16.23 13.59 -18.73
N PHE A 61 -17.06 13.68 -17.70
CA PHE A 61 -18.15 12.74 -17.47
C PHE A 61 -19.31 13.42 -16.74
N GLY A 62 -20.51 12.87 -16.86
CA GLY A 62 -21.69 13.30 -16.13
C GLY A 62 -22.18 12.25 -15.16
N PHE A 63 -22.96 12.65 -14.15
CA PHE A 63 -23.47 11.75 -13.11
C PHE A 63 -24.48 10.70 -13.61
N SER A 64 -25.08 10.90 -14.77
CA SER A 64 -26.01 9.93 -15.38
C SER A 64 -25.30 8.72 -15.97
N ASN A 65 -24.00 8.78 -16.18
CA ASN A 65 -23.22 7.70 -16.78
C ASN A 65 -21.90 7.47 -16.03
N LEU A 66 -21.97 6.72 -14.93
CA LEU A 66 -20.82 6.33 -14.11
C LEU A 66 -20.36 4.88 -14.40
N LYS A 67 -20.46 4.45 -15.66
CA LYS A 67 -19.99 3.13 -16.11
C LYS A 67 -18.47 3.11 -16.21
N LYS A 68 -17.89 1.91 -16.11
CA LYS A 68 -16.46 1.71 -16.34
C LYS A 68 -16.05 2.22 -17.73
N SER A 69 -14.92 2.94 -17.75
CA SER A 69 -14.25 3.38 -18.98
C SER A 69 -13.27 2.30 -19.46
N ASN A 70 -12.97 2.30 -20.76
CA ASN A 70 -11.88 1.52 -21.33
C ASN A 70 -10.49 2.06 -20.94
N GLU A 71 -10.41 3.32 -20.53
CA GLU A 71 -9.19 3.97 -20.00
C GLU A 71 -9.06 3.67 -18.51
N HIS A 72 -8.15 2.80 -18.14
CA HIS A 72 -8.02 2.26 -16.79
C HIS A 72 -7.93 3.35 -15.69
N TRP A 73 -7.15 4.42 -15.91
CA TRP A 73 -6.96 5.49 -14.93
C TRP A 73 -8.24 6.28 -14.62
N GLN A 74 -9.20 6.35 -15.56
CA GLN A 74 -10.48 7.01 -15.35
C GLN A 74 -11.36 6.22 -14.38
N ASN A 75 -11.17 4.91 -14.28
CA ASN A 75 -11.99 4.05 -13.42
C ASN A 75 -11.75 4.31 -11.93
N TYR A 76 -10.58 4.76 -11.54
CA TYR A 76 -10.33 5.22 -10.16
C TYR A 76 -11.23 6.40 -9.79
N ILE A 77 -11.39 7.34 -10.71
CA ILE A 77 -12.15 8.58 -10.50
C ILE A 77 -13.65 8.32 -10.61
N ILE A 78 -14.08 7.66 -11.70
CA ILE A 78 -15.50 7.33 -11.92
C ILE A 78 -16.01 6.43 -10.78
N GLY A 79 -15.22 5.44 -10.37
CA GLY A 79 -15.54 4.54 -9.27
C GLY A 79 -15.72 5.28 -7.93
N THR A 80 -14.85 6.26 -7.64
CA THR A 80 -14.96 7.09 -6.44
C THR A 80 -16.26 7.89 -6.44
N VAL A 81 -16.56 8.57 -7.53
CA VAL A 81 -17.79 9.36 -7.68
C VAL A 81 -19.03 8.47 -7.60
N ASN A 82 -19.00 7.32 -8.28
CA ASN A 82 -20.11 6.36 -8.22
C ASN A 82 -20.37 5.84 -6.81
N ASN A 83 -19.31 5.57 -6.06
CA ASN A 83 -19.43 5.09 -4.69
C ASN A 83 -20.09 6.13 -3.78
N ILE A 84 -19.64 7.39 -3.85
CA ILE A 84 -20.20 8.49 -3.06
C ILE A 84 -21.69 8.69 -3.40
N ILE A 85 -22.05 8.73 -4.68
CA ILE A 85 -23.43 8.98 -5.10
C ILE A 85 -24.34 7.79 -4.86
N ASN A 86 -23.97 6.61 -5.38
CA ASN A 86 -24.91 5.48 -5.47
C ASN A 86 -24.86 4.57 -4.23
N LYS A 87 -23.70 4.38 -3.62
CA LYS A 87 -23.57 3.51 -2.43
C LYS A 87 -23.76 4.29 -1.13
N LYS A 88 -23.12 5.45 -0.99
CA LYS A 88 -23.29 6.33 0.18
C LYS A 88 -24.51 7.23 0.10
N LYS A 89 -25.25 7.22 -1.02
CA LYS A 89 -26.48 8.00 -1.26
C LYS A 89 -26.28 9.52 -1.04
N GLN A 90 -25.12 10.03 -1.41
CA GLN A 90 -24.78 11.43 -1.26
C GLN A 90 -24.98 12.18 -2.58
N THR A 91 -25.32 13.46 -2.49
CA THR A 91 -25.38 14.37 -3.65
C THR A 91 -24.11 15.22 -3.68
N ILE A 92 -23.47 15.32 -4.83
CA ILE A 92 -22.30 16.18 -5.04
C ILE A 92 -22.54 17.14 -6.20
N SER A 93 -21.93 18.32 -6.13
CA SER A 93 -21.93 19.29 -7.21
C SER A 93 -20.98 18.86 -8.34
N SER A 94 -21.24 19.33 -9.56
CA SER A 94 -20.26 19.25 -10.65
C SER A 94 -18.96 19.94 -10.23
N PHE A 95 -17.83 19.37 -10.64
CA PHE A 95 -16.54 19.86 -10.23
C PHE A 95 -15.50 19.78 -11.34
N LYS A 96 -14.51 20.65 -11.25
CA LYS A 96 -13.26 20.55 -11.98
C LYS A 96 -12.16 20.08 -11.02
N CYS A 97 -11.37 19.12 -11.46
CA CYS A 97 -10.28 18.56 -10.67
C CYS A 97 -9.00 18.51 -11.51
N VAL A 98 -7.95 19.20 -11.06
CA VAL A 98 -6.61 19.11 -11.63
C VAL A 98 -5.75 18.25 -10.70
N ILE A 99 -5.10 17.23 -11.27
CA ILE A 99 -4.32 16.21 -10.55
C ILE A 99 -2.85 16.30 -10.96
N LYS A 100 -1.96 16.36 -9.96
CA LYS A 100 -0.51 16.26 -10.15
C LYS A 100 0.06 15.24 -9.15
N SER A 101 0.97 14.37 -9.59
CA SER A 101 1.59 13.36 -8.72
C SER A 101 3.11 13.50 -8.69
N SER A 102 3.68 13.36 -7.50
CA SER A 102 5.11 13.13 -7.28
C SER A 102 5.43 11.66 -6.94
N LEU A 103 4.39 10.81 -6.91
CA LEU A 103 4.57 9.36 -6.71
C LEU A 103 5.08 8.74 -8.00
N PRO A 104 6.24 8.04 -7.97
CA PRO A 104 6.70 7.23 -9.09
C PRO A 104 5.67 6.17 -9.46
N ILE A 105 5.42 6.03 -10.76
CA ILE A 105 4.52 5.00 -11.30
C ILE A 105 5.20 3.63 -11.16
N GLY A 106 4.46 2.58 -10.78
CA GLY A 106 4.97 1.22 -10.69
C GLY A 106 5.89 0.93 -9.49
N ALA A 107 6.12 1.91 -8.60
CA ALA A 107 7.03 1.76 -7.47
C ALA A 107 6.44 0.98 -6.26
N GLY A 108 5.20 0.49 -6.33
CA GLY A 108 4.57 -0.23 -5.21
C GLY A 108 4.28 0.62 -3.97
N ILE A 109 4.17 1.95 -4.11
CA ILE A 109 3.94 2.91 -3.02
C ILE A 109 2.49 3.43 -2.95
N SER A 110 1.54 2.65 -3.47
CA SER A 110 0.08 2.87 -3.41
C SER A 110 -0.43 4.14 -4.07
N SER A 111 0.04 4.41 -5.29
CA SER A 111 -0.43 5.56 -6.06
C SER A 111 -1.93 5.52 -6.40
N SER A 112 -2.51 4.34 -6.61
CA SER A 112 -3.95 4.13 -6.83
C SER A 112 -4.77 4.50 -5.61
N SER A 113 -4.44 3.94 -4.45
CA SER A 113 -5.14 4.22 -3.19
C SER A 113 -4.98 5.70 -2.78
N ALA A 114 -3.80 6.31 -3.07
CA ALA A 114 -3.59 7.75 -2.87
C ALA A 114 -4.49 8.59 -3.77
N LEU A 115 -4.68 8.18 -5.03
CA LEU A 115 -5.58 8.85 -5.97
C LEU A 115 -7.03 8.79 -5.49
N ILE A 116 -7.52 7.60 -5.13
CA ILE A 116 -8.91 7.38 -4.70
C ILE A 116 -9.16 8.10 -3.36
N SER A 117 -8.28 7.90 -2.36
CA SER A 117 -8.43 8.49 -1.02
C SER A 117 -8.43 10.02 -1.06
N GLY A 118 -7.52 10.60 -1.84
CA GLY A 118 -7.43 12.06 -1.99
C GLY A 118 -8.64 12.65 -2.67
N LEU A 119 -9.11 12.03 -3.76
CA LEU A 119 -10.31 12.49 -4.46
C LEU A 119 -11.56 12.34 -3.58
N ALA A 120 -11.75 11.19 -2.92
CA ALA A 120 -12.88 10.97 -2.02
C ALA A 120 -12.90 12.01 -0.89
N SER A 121 -11.77 12.19 -0.21
CA SER A 121 -11.64 13.18 0.86
C SER A 121 -11.95 14.61 0.38
N GLY A 122 -11.47 14.97 -0.81
CA GLY A 122 -11.73 16.28 -1.40
C GLY A 122 -13.20 16.49 -1.77
N LEU A 123 -13.85 15.48 -2.38
CA LEU A 123 -15.28 15.58 -2.73
C LEU A 123 -16.18 15.63 -1.49
N ILE A 124 -15.82 14.91 -0.44
CA ILE A 124 -16.51 14.94 0.85
C ILE A 124 -16.41 16.34 1.46
N GLU A 125 -15.21 16.90 1.54
CA GLU A 125 -14.97 18.23 2.11
C GLU A 125 -15.69 19.35 1.33
N ILE A 126 -15.52 19.37 -0.01
CA ILE A 126 -16.04 20.47 -0.83
C ILE A 126 -17.57 20.49 -0.88
N ASN A 127 -18.22 19.34 -0.67
CA ASN A 127 -19.68 19.19 -0.61
C ASN A 127 -20.24 19.12 0.82
N ASN A 128 -19.41 19.30 1.87
CA ASN A 128 -19.78 19.22 3.29
C ASN A 128 -20.50 17.91 3.66
N LEU A 129 -20.05 16.78 3.12
CA LEU A 129 -20.66 15.48 3.39
C LEU A 129 -20.23 14.94 4.77
N GLN A 130 -21.14 14.24 5.43
CA GLN A 130 -20.86 13.57 6.71
C GLN A 130 -20.44 12.12 6.46
N ILE A 131 -19.20 11.95 6.04
CA ILE A 131 -18.56 10.64 5.78
C ILE A 131 -17.24 10.64 6.53
N ASP A 132 -17.05 9.68 7.42
CA ASP A 132 -15.84 9.58 8.23
C ASP A 132 -14.69 8.84 7.50
N LYS A 133 -13.51 8.80 8.15
CA LYS A 133 -12.33 8.17 7.54
C LYS A 133 -12.49 6.66 7.31
N ASN A 134 -13.19 5.95 8.19
CA ASN A 134 -13.44 4.52 8.00
C ASN A 134 -14.36 4.26 6.81
N GLU A 135 -15.36 5.12 6.62
CA GLU A 135 -16.21 5.07 5.44
C GLU A 135 -15.45 5.40 4.15
N ILE A 136 -14.44 6.31 4.21
CA ILE A 136 -13.54 6.55 3.06
C ILE A 136 -12.70 5.29 2.78
N VAL A 137 -12.19 4.59 3.80
CA VAL A 137 -11.51 3.30 3.63
C VAL A 137 -12.40 2.31 2.87
N ASP A 138 -13.69 2.22 3.23
CA ASP A 138 -14.65 1.35 2.55
C ASP A 138 -14.91 1.77 1.09
N ILE A 139 -15.00 3.08 0.83
CA ILE A 139 -15.11 3.61 -0.54
C ILE A 139 -13.91 3.19 -1.39
N VAL A 140 -12.68 3.34 -0.87
CA VAL A 140 -11.45 2.99 -1.60
C VAL A 140 -11.42 1.50 -1.89
N SER A 141 -11.66 0.66 -0.87
CA SER A 141 -11.70 -0.80 -1.03
C SER A 141 -12.72 -1.23 -2.08
N ASP A 142 -13.91 -0.63 -2.06
CA ASP A 142 -14.95 -0.96 -3.04
C ASP A 142 -14.56 -0.57 -4.47
N VAL A 143 -13.92 0.58 -4.65
CA VAL A 143 -13.42 1.00 -5.96
C VAL A 143 -12.35 0.04 -6.46
N GLU A 144 -11.38 -0.33 -5.62
CA GLU A 144 -10.32 -1.27 -5.96
C GLU A 144 -10.90 -2.65 -6.33
N HIS A 145 -11.83 -3.17 -5.54
CA HIS A 145 -12.44 -4.48 -5.77
C HIS A 145 -13.34 -4.49 -7.01
N ASN A 146 -14.26 -3.53 -7.13
CA ASN A 146 -15.34 -3.59 -8.10
C ASN A 146 -15.07 -2.83 -9.40
N TYR A 147 -14.27 -1.75 -9.37
CA TYR A 147 -13.91 -0.99 -10.58
C TYR A 147 -12.57 -1.43 -11.16
N ILE A 148 -11.60 -1.74 -10.31
CA ILE A 148 -10.24 -2.10 -10.75
C ILE A 148 -10.06 -3.61 -10.83
N GLY A 149 -10.69 -4.37 -9.92
CA GLY A 149 -10.59 -5.83 -9.87
C GLY A 149 -9.42 -6.35 -9.02
N LEU A 150 -8.85 -5.50 -8.16
CA LEU A 150 -7.81 -5.86 -7.22
C LEU A 150 -8.41 -6.17 -5.84
N LYS A 151 -8.30 -7.40 -5.37
CA LYS A 151 -8.85 -7.88 -4.08
C LYS A 151 -7.90 -7.60 -2.91
N GLY A 152 -7.41 -6.35 -2.78
CA GLY A 152 -6.51 -5.94 -1.70
C GLY A 152 -7.19 -5.82 -0.34
N GLY A 153 -6.37 -5.67 0.71
CA GLY A 153 -6.83 -5.33 2.07
C GLY A 153 -7.01 -3.82 2.27
N ILE A 154 -6.96 -3.39 3.52
CA ILE A 154 -7.23 -1.99 3.89
C ILE A 154 -5.96 -1.20 4.24
N MET A 155 -4.78 -1.80 4.23
CA MET A 155 -3.53 -1.20 4.69
C MET A 155 -3.26 0.15 4.02
N ASP A 156 -3.37 0.20 2.70
CA ASP A 156 -2.95 1.34 1.89
C ASP A 156 -3.78 2.59 2.20
N GLN A 157 -5.07 2.49 1.99
CA GLN A 157 -6.01 3.59 2.21
C GLN A 157 -6.11 3.98 3.68
N PHE A 158 -6.03 3.02 4.61
CA PHE A 158 -6.02 3.32 6.03
C PHE A 158 -4.80 4.17 6.40
N THR A 159 -3.63 3.80 5.89
CA THR A 159 -2.38 4.53 6.12
C THR A 159 -2.41 5.93 5.52
N ILE A 160 -2.89 6.05 4.29
CA ILE A 160 -3.01 7.33 3.57
C ILE A 160 -3.91 8.30 4.33
N LEU A 161 -4.99 7.82 4.93
CA LEU A 161 -5.96 8.65 5.65
C LEU A 161 -5.53 8.98 7.08
N ASN A 162 -4.81 8.06 7.75
CA ASN A 162 -4.49 8.15 9.17
C ASN A 162 -3.01 8.40 9.46
N GLY A 163 -2.17 8.54 8.43
CA GLY A 163 -0.74 8.80 8.59
C GLY A 163 -0.45 9.99 9.50
N LYS A 164 0.64 9.91 10.23
CA LYS A 164 1.15 10.96 11.12
C LYS A 164 2.65 11.10 10.97
N LYS A 165 3.10 12.35 10.85
CA LYS A 165 4.52 12.67 10.69
C LYS A 165 5.37 11.97 11.76
N ASN A 166 6.46 11.35 11.34
CA ASN A 166 7.40 10.60 12.18
C ASN A 166 6.76 9.42 12.95
N LYS A 167 5.64 8.88 12.46
CA LYS A 167 4.99 7.71 13.06
C LYS A 167 4.65 6.67 11.99
N LEU A 168 4.93 5.41 12.30
CA LEU A 168 4.31 4.28 11.64
C LEU A 168 2.98 3.96 12.31
N ILE A 169 2.15 3.22 11.62
CA ILE A 169 0.86 2.73 12.13
C ILE A 169 0.97 1.22 12.34
N HIS A 170 0.89 0.75 13.57
CA HIS A 170 0.67 -0.66 13.84
C HIS A 170 -0.83 -0.90 13.78
N LEU A 171 -1.32 -1.43 12.66
CA LEU A 171 -2.74 -1.62 12.35
C LEU A 171 -3.11 -3.09 12.39
N GLU A 172 -4.14 -3.44 13.11
CA GLU A 172 -4.86 -4.71 13.02
C GLU A 172 -5.96 -4.58 11.96
N CYS A 173 -5.77 -5.17 10.80
CA CYS A 173 -6.63 -4.89 9.65
C CYS A 173 -8.07 -5.37 9.81
N TYR A 174 -8.30 -6.48 10.55
CA TYR A 174 -9.65 -7.00 10.78
C TYR A 174 -10.49 -6.10 11.70
N SER A 175 -9.93 -5.70 12.84
CA SER A 175 -10.62 -4.86 13.83
C SER A 175 -10.54 -3.37 13.52
N ARG A 176 -9.59 -2.95 12.66
CA ARG A 176 -9.18 -1.56 12.42
C ARG A 176 -8.62 -0.86 13.66
N ASN A 177 -8.28 -1.59 14.71
CA ASN A 177 -7.55 -1.04 15.84
C ASN A 177 -6.13 -0.71 15.43
N PHE A 178 -5.63 0.42 15.91
CA PHE A 178 -4.27 0.80 15.58
C PHE A 178 -3.60 1.63 16.69
N ASN A 179 -2.27 1.60 16.67
CA ASN A 179 -1.43 2.43 17.50
C ASN A 179 -0.34 3.09 16.66
N TYR A 180 0.07 4.30 17.05
CA TYR A 180 1.23 4.94 16.44
C TYR A 180 2.52 4.46 17.11
N VAL A 181 3.48 4.05 16.28
CA VAL A 181 4.84 3.66 16.68
C VAL A 181 5.81 4.72 16.15
N ASN A 182 6.81 5.10 16.95
CA ASN A 182 7.81 6.06 16.49
C ASN A 182 8.58 5.54 15.28
N ALA A 183 8.70 6.37 14.25
CA ALA A 183 9.51 6.11 13.07
C ALA A 183 10.90 6.78 13.17
N ASP A 184 11.45 6.87 14.38
CA ASP A 184 12.82 7.31 14.61
C ASP A 184 13.73 6.09 14.63
N PHE A 185 14.59 6.01 13.62
CA PHE A 185 15.55 4.93 13.46
C PHE A 185 16.98 5.34 13.86
N ASN A 186 17.13 6.41 14.67
CA ASN A 186 18.41 6.96 15.11
C ASN A 186 19.34 7.28 13.92
N ASP A 187 20.47 6.56 13.83
CA ASP A 187 21.48 6.75 12.77
C ASP A 187 21.11 6.10 11.44
N PHE A 188 19.95 5.44 11.36
CA PHE A 188 19.47 4.76 10.15
C PHE A 188 18.33 5.55 9.49
N GLN A 189 18.08 5.21 8.24
CA GLN A 189 16.99 5.75 7.43
C GLN A 189 16.46 4.72 6.45
N ILE A 190 15.23 4.94 5.99
CA ILE A 190 14.60 4.10 4.97
C ILE A 190 14.95 4.64 3.59
N ILE A 191 15.47 3.76 2.73
CA ILE A 191 15.70 4.01 1.31
C ILE A 191 14.93 2.96 0.52
N LEU A 192 14.17 3.42 -0.49
CA LEU A 192 13.54 2.52 -1.44
C LEU A 192 14.39 2.43 -2.70
N LEU A 193 14.53 1.24 -3.25
CA LEU A 193 15.16 1.02 -4.54
C LEU A 193 14.11 0.43 -5.48
N ASN A 194 13.66 1.23 -6.45
CA ASN A 194 12.69 0.77 -7.45
C ASN A 194 13.41 0.06 -8.59
N THR A 195 13.07 -1.19 -8.79
CA THR A 195 13.61 -2.05 -9.86
C THR A 195 13.26 -1.56 -11.25
N ASN A 196 12.22 -0.72 -11.39
CA ASN A 196 11.61 -0.31 -12.66
C ASN A 196 11.13 -1.51 -13.51
N VAL A 197 10.82 -2.63 -12.84
CA VAL A 197 10.24 -3.83 -13.45
C VAL A 197 8.78 -3.95 -13.03
N GLU A 198 7.91 -4.17 -14.00
CA GLU A 198 6.51 -4.50 -13.80
C GLU A 198 6.18 -5.77 -14.59
N HIS A 199 5.65 -6.78 -13.92
CA HIS A 199 5.18 -7.98 -14.57
C HIS A 199 3.69 -7.85 -14.93
N ASN A 200 3.34 -8.05 -16.19
CA ASN A 200 1.98 -7.89 -16.73
C ASN A 200 0.91 -8.74 -16.03
N LEU A 201 1.29 -9.79 -15.32
CA LEU A 201 0.39 -10.70 -14.61
C LEU A 201 0.31 -10.41 -13.10
N ALA A 202 0.89 -9.33 -12.60
CA ALA A 202 0.96 -9.03 -11.16
C ALA A 202 -0.43 -9.00 -10.49
N ASN A 203 -1.43 -8.37 -11.11
CA ASN A 203 -2.79 -8.30 -10.55
C ASN A 203 -3.47 -9.67 -10.50
N THR A 204 -3.28 -10.52 -11.49
CA THR A 204 -3.84 -11.88 -11.52
C THR A 204 -3.19 -12.72 -10.43
N ALA A 205 -1.85 -12.74 -10.38
CA ALA A 205 -1.10 -13.50 -9.39
C ALA A 205 -1.38 -13.01 -7.94
N TYR A 206 -1.60 -11.71 -7.75
CA TYR A 206 -2.04 -11.17 -6.46
C TYR A 206 -3.40 -11.74 -6.03
N ASN A 207 -4.40 -11.71 -6.92
CA ASN A 207 -5.72 -12.28 -6.64
C ASN A 207 -5.67 -13.79 -6.39
N ASP A 208 -4.80 -14.53 -7.10
CA ASP A 208 -4.57 -15.96 -6.84
C ASP A 208 -4.10 -16.20 -5.40
N ARG A 209 -3.21 -15.34 -4.86
CA ARG A 209 -2.75 -15.43 -3.45
C ARG A 209 -3.90 -15.25 -2.48
N VAL A 210 -4.82 -14.30 -2.77
CA VAL A 210 -6.03 -14.11 -1.94
C VAL A 210 -6.89 -15.37 -1.94
N GLU A 211 -7.11 -16.00 -3.10
CA GLU A 211 -7.91 -17.21 -3.23
C GLU A 211 -7.25 -18.43 -2.57
N GLU A 212 -5.93 -18.58 -2.71
CA GLU A 212 -5.15 -19.62 -2.04
C GLU A 212 -5.27 -19.52 -0.51
N CYS A 213 -5.18 -18.32 0.06
CA CYS A 213 -5.36 -18.09 1.50
C CYS A 213 -6.80 -18.35 1.97
N ASN A 214 -7.81 -17.93 1.19
CA ASN A 214 -9.21 -18.22 1.50
C ASN A 214 -9.49 -19.74 1.47
N ASN A 215 -8.89 -20.47 0.55
CA ASN A 215 -8.99 -21.92 0.49
C ASN A 215 -8.33 -22.58 1.70
N ALA A 216 -7.13 -22.12 2.10
CA ALA A 216 -6.46 -22.59 3.31
C ALA A 216 -7.36 -22.43 4.53
N LEU A 217 -7.94 -21.26 4.73
CA LEU A 217 -8.83 -20.97 5.88
C LEU A 217 -10.04 -21.90 5.91
N LYS A 218 -10.68 -22.16 4.77
CA LYS A 218 -11.81 -23.08 4.67
C LYS A 218 -11.43 -24.51 5.09
N ILE A 219 -10.29 -25.02 4.61
CA ILE A 219 -9.80 -26.37 4.94
C ILE A 219 -9.48 -26.45 6.43
N ILE A 220 -8.80 -25.45 6.99
CA ILE A 220 -8.41 -25.38 8.39
C ILE A 220 -9.68 -25.39 9.28
N ASN A 221 -10.66 -24.53 9.00
CA ASN A 221 -11.91 -24.46 9.76
C ASN A 221 -12.65 -25.80 9.74
N ASN A 222 -12.76 -26.43 8.58
CA ASN A 222 -13.43 -27.74 8.46
C ASN A 222 -12.68 -28.84 9.23
N LYS A 223 -11.35 -28.85 9.17
CA LYS A 223 -10.54 -29.92 9.80
C LYS A 223 -10.51 -29.84 11.31
N PHE A 224 -10.39 -28.63 11.85
CA PHE A 224 -10.31 -28.42 13.30
C PHE A 224 -11.67 -28.13 13.95
N ASN A 225 -12.76 -28.13 13.16
CA ASN A 225 -14.11 -27.73 13.60
C ASN A 225 -14.10 -26.37 14.31
N ASN A 226 -13.34 -25.42 13.77
CA ASN A 226 -13.20 -24.05 14.25
C ASN A 226 -13.92 -23.07 13.33
N ASN A 227 -14.12 -21.86 13.83
CA ASN A 227 -14.74 -20.74 13.12
C ASN A 227 -13.80 -19.53 13.10
N TYR A 228 -12.53 -19.73 12.66
CA TYR A 228 -11.63 -18.62 12.45
C TYR A 228 -12.21 -17.68 11.39
N SER A 229 -12.29 -16.39 11.70
CA SER A 229 -12.79 -15.38 10.76
C SER A 229 -11.76 -15.08 9.68
N THR A 230 -10.47 -15.16 10.03
CA THR A 230 -9.35 -14.84 9.16
C THR A 230 -8.21 -15.86 9.32
N LEU A 231 -7.32 -15.92 8.34
CA LEU A 231 -6.17 -16.80 8.41
C LEU A 231 -5.18 -16.38 9.53
N CYS A 232 -5.15 -15.10 9.86
CA CYS A 232 -4.30 -14.56 10.94
C CYS A 232 -4.85 -14.85 12.36
N ASP A 233 -6.08 -15.36 12.50
CA ASP A 233 -6.60 -15.86 13.78
C ASP A 233 -6.01 -17.24 14.14
N VAL A 234 -5.42 -17.93 13.16
CA VAL A 234 -4.81 -19.25 13.38
C VAL A 234 -3.50 -19.08 14.14
N SER A 235 -3.42 -19.80 15.28
CA SER A 235 -2.19 -19.74 16.11
C SER A 235 -0.95 -20.24 15.36
N PRO A 236 0.21 -19.57 15.47
CA PRO A 236 1.47 -20.04 14.91
C PRO A 236 1.88 -21.45 15.38
N HIS A 237 1.44 -21.88 16.57
CA HIS A 237 1.71 -23.22 17.09
C HIS A 237 1.08 -24.33 16.25
N LEU A 238 -0.01 -24.03 15.52
CA LEU A 238 -0.68 -24.99 14.65
C LEU A 238 -0.03 -25.16 13.29
N VAL A 239 0.90 -24.30 12.91
CA VAL A 239 1.50 -24.31 11.57
C VAL A 239 2.10 -25.68 11.22
N SER A 240 2.77 -26.34 12.16
CA SER A 240 3.34 -27.68 11.91
C SER A 240 2.29 -28.74 11.59
N GLU A 241 1.09 -28.64 12.20
CA GLU A 241 -0.01 -29.57 11.96
C GLU A 241 -0.68 -29.34 10.59
N LEU A 242 -0.69 -28.08 10.11
CA LEU A 242 -1.25 -27.73 8.82
C LEU A 242 -0.57 -28.46 7.65
N LYS A 243 0.69 -28.85 7.80
CA LYS A 243 1.45 -29.62 6.80
C LYS A 243 0.80 -30.96 6.47
N ASN A 244 0.07 -31.54 7.40
CA ASN A 244 -0.57 -32.85 7.23
C ASN A 244 -1.98 -32.75 6.60
N ILE A 245 -2.54 -31.54 6.49
CA ILE A 245 -3.93 -31.32 6.03
C ILE A 245 -4.04 -30.43 4.79
N LEU A 246 -3.01 -29.64 4.49
CA LEU A 246 -2.96 -28.76 3.33
C LEU A 246 -2.00 -29.32 2.28
N GLU A 247 -2.33 -29.15 1.02
CA GLU A 247 -1.38 -29.35 -0.08
C GLU A 247 -0.17 -28.42 0.09
N THR A 248 0.99 -28.85 -0.35
CA THR A 248 2.27 -28.12 -0.14
C THR A 248 2.19 -26.64 -0.50
N LYS A 249 1.61 -26.32 -1.64
CA LYS A 249 1.45 -24.92 -2.08
C LYS A 249 0.59 -24.11 -1.11
N ILE A 250 -0.58 -24.61 -0.76
CA ILE A 250 -1.53 -23.96 0.16
C ILE A 250 -0.96 -23.85 1.56
N TYR A 251 -0.24 -24.91 2.01
CA TYR A 251 0.50 -24.90 3.27
C TYR A 251 1.54 -23.78 3.31
N ASN A 252 2.33 -23.62 2.25
CA ASN A 252 3.35 -22.57 2.17
C ASN A 252 2.71 -21.17 2.30
N ARG A 253 1.59 -20.90 1.60
CA ARG A 253 0.86 -19.63 1.71
C ARG A 253 0.36 -19.38 3.13
N ALA A 254 -0.35 -20.36 3.72
CA ALA A 254 -0.88 -20.24 5.07
C ALA A 254 0.24 -20.08 6.10
N SER A 255 1.29 -20.89 6.01
CA SER A 255 2.45 -20.82 6.89
C SER A 255 3.13 -19.45 6.84
N PHE A 256 3.33 -18.90 5.63
CA PHE A 256 3.87 -17.55 5.49
C PHE A 256 3.00 -16.51 6.20
N VAL A 257 1.68 -16.47 5.88
CA VAL A 257 0.76 -15.45 6.42
C VAL A 257 0.70 -15.49 7.94
N ILE A 258 0.53 -16.68 8.53
CA ILE A 258 0.45 -16.85 9.98
C ILE A 258 1.75 -16.37 10.67
N ASN A 259 2.90 -16.77 10.11
CA ASN A 259 4.20 -16.37 10.67
C ASN A 259 4.53 -14.89 10.40
N GLU A 260 4.13 -14.32 9.26
CA GLU A 260 4.32 -12.90 8.95
C GLU A 260 3.50 -12.01 9.87
N ASN A 261 2.27 -12.42 10.19
CA ASN A 261 1.45 -11.74 11.18
C ASN A 261 2.17 -11.65 12.53
N GLN A 262 2.70 -12.75 13.05
CA GLN A 262 3.49 -12.76 14.30
C GLN A 262 4.74 -11.91 14.17
N ARG A 263 5.43 -11.97 13.03
CA ARG A 263 6.64 -11.21 12.75
C ARG A 263 6.38 -9.69 12.78
N THR A 264 5.20 -9.26 12.37
CA THR A 264 4.79 -7.85 12.42
C THR A 264 4.65 -7.34 13.85
N TYR A 265 4.03 -8.12 14.74
CA TYR A 265 3.98 -7.78 16.18
C TYR A 265 5.38 -7.71 16.80
N ASP A 266 6.25 -8.67 16.47
CA ASP A 266 7.63 -8.70 16.95
C ASP A 266 8.40 -7.47 16.44
N ALA A 267 8.21 -7.08 15.18
CA ALA A 267 8.85 -5.91 14.59
C ALA A 267 8.40 -4.60 15.25
N ALA A 268 7.10 -4.43 15.50
CA ALA A 268 6.57 -3.27 16.22
C ALA A 268 7.15 -3.17 17.63
N LYS A 269 7.30 -4.31 18.33
CA LYS A 269 7.95 -4.39 19.63
C LYS A 269 9.43 -4.01 19.54
N LYS A 270 10.19 -4.57 18.59
CA LYS A 270 11.62 -4.26 18.39
C LYS A 270 11.85 -2.80 18.07
N LEU A 271 10.99 -2.20 17.26
CA LEU A 271 11.04 -0.78 16.95
C LEU A 271 10.81 0.08 18.19
N ASN A 272 9.82 -0.23 19.03
CA ASN A 272 9.56 0.47 20.29
C ASN A 272 10.71 0.34 21.29
N GLU A 273 11.44 -0.79 21.25
CA GLU A 273 12.62 -1.05 22.11
C GLU A 273 13.92 -0.50 21.50
N SER A 274 13.89 0.17 20.35
CA SER A 274 15.06 0.63 19.57
C SER A 274 16.06 -0.48 19.23
N LYS A 275 15.59 -1.71 19.08
CA LYS A 275 16.39 -2.90 18.70
C LYS A 275 16.44 -3.05 17.18
N PHE A 276 17.12 -2.11 16.52
CA PHE A 276 17.09 -2.00 15.06
C PHE A 276 17.78 -3.17 14.34
N TYR A 277 18.80 -3.79 14.93
CA TYR A 277 19.43 -5.01 14.38
C TYR A 277 18.45 -6.19 14.35
N ASP A 278 17.70 -6.39 15.45
CA ASP A 278 16.66 -7.43 15.49
C ASP A 278 15.56 -7.15 14.47
N LEU A 279 15.13 -5.87 14.35
CA LEU A 279 14.16 -5.44 13.34
C LEU A 279 14.65 -5.74 11.93
N GLY A 280 15.90 -5.43 11.61
CA GLY A 280 16.50 -5.73 10.31
C GLY A 280 16.51 -7.24 10.01
N GLY A 281 16.84 -8.06 11.02
CA GLY A 281 16.75 -9.51 10.91
C GLY A 281 15.33 -10.02 10.61
N LEU A 282 14.29 -9.38 11.16
CA LEU A 282 12.89 -9.68 10.84
C LEU A 282 12.53 -9.30 9.39
N MET A 283 13.05 -8.17 8.88
CA MET A 283 12.86 -7.75 7.49
C MET A 283 13.43 -8.78 6.51
N TYR A 284 14.64 -9.29 6.73
CA TYR A 284 15.23 -10.35 5.91
C TYR A 284 14.43 -11.67 5.97
N LYS A 285 13.93 -12.05 7.16
CA LYS A 285 13.07 -13.24 7.31
C LYS A 285 11.74 -13.08 6.58
N SER A 286 11.17 -11.88 6.59
CA SER A 286 9.97 -11.55 5.81
C SER A 286 10.22 -11.72 4.31
N HIS A 287 11.34 -11.18 3.80
CA HIS A 287 11.70 -11.34 2.39
C HIS A 287 11.85 -12.79 1.97
N LEU A 288 12.57 -13.61 2.75
CA LEU A 288 12.70 -15.04 2.47
C LEU A 288 11.34 -15.74 2.41
N GLY A 289 10.43 -15.42 3.33
CA GLY A 289 9.08 -15.96 3.31
C GLY A 289 8.28 -15.51 2.07
N LEU A 290 8.38 -14.25 1.67
CA LEU A 290 7.75 -13.71 0.46
C LEU A 290 8.28 -14.36 -0.81
N LYS A 291 9.59 -14.62 -0.85
CA LYS A 291 10.27 -15.29 -1.96
C LYS A 291 9.93 -16.78 -2.02
N ASP A 292 10.22 -17.53 -0.95
CA ASP A 292 10.29 -18.99 -0.99
C ASP A 292 8.95 -19.67 -0.68
N LEU A 293 8.10 -19.04 0.18
CA LEU A 293 6.82 -19.61 0.61
C LEU A 293 5.63 -18.95 -0.07
N TYR A 294 5.68 -17.64 -0.23
CA TYR A 294 4.56 -16.88 -0.83
C TYR A 294 4.72 -16.70 -2.34
N GLU A 295 5.95 -16.78 -2.85
CA GLU A 295 6.33 -16.71 -4.27
C GLU A 295 5.79 -15.45 -4.96
N VAL A 296 6.10 -14.30 -4.37
CA VAL A 296 5.72 -12.99 -4.91
C VAL A 296 6.93 -12.09 -5.20
N SER A 297 8.15 -12.58 -4.97
CA SER A 297 9.37 -11.87 -5.34
C SER A 297 9.73 -12.09 -6.82
N CYS A 298 10.80 -11.45 -7.27
CA CYS A 298 11.42 -11.64 -8.58
C CYS A 298 12.94 -11.51 -8.46
N ASP A 299 13.66 -11.90 -9.50
CA ASP A 299 15.14 -11.94 -9.51
C ASP A 299 15.74 -10.57 -9.21
N GLU A 300 15.14 -9.50 -9.68
CA GLU A 300 15.59 -8.12 -9.48
C GLU A 300 15.47 -7.68 -8.01
N LEU A 301 14.33 -8.01 -7.37
CA LEU A 301 14.11 -7.73 -5.95
C LEU A 301 15.03 -8.57 -5.08
N ASP A 302 15.16 -9.86 -5.36
CA ASP A 302 16.01 -10.79 -4.65
C ASP A 302 17.49 -10.34 -4.72
N PHE A 303 17.93 -9.94 -5.91
CA PHE A 303 19.30 -9.44 -6.10
C PHE A 303 19.59 -8.21 -5.24
N LEU A 304 18.67 -7.25 -5.21
CA LEU A 304 18.85 -6.03 -4.41
C LEU A 304 18.89 -6.35 -2.91
N VAL A 305 18.04 -7.25 -2.44
CA VAL A 305 18.06 -7.68 -1.02
C VAL A 305 19.33 -8.46 -0.71
N ASP A 306 19.78 -9.36 -1.58
CA ASP A 306 21.02 -10.11 -1.37
C ASP A 306 22.24 -9.20 -1.36
N LEU A 307 22.27 -8.18 -2.22
CA LEU A 307 23.34 -7.17 -2.23
C LEU A 307 23.49 -6.48 -0.86
N THR A 308 22.38 -6.20 -0.18
CA THR A 308 22.43 -5.50 1.14
C THR A 308 23.14 -6.31 2.21
N LYS A 309 23.11 -7.66 2.14
CA LYS A 309 23.74 -8.55 3.13
C LYS A 309 25.27 -8.45 3.16
N SER A 310 25.87 -7.83 2.14
CA SER A 310 27.32 -7.60 2.04
C SER A 310 27.80 -6.38 2.80
N TYR A 311 26.89 -5.62 3.46
CA TYR A 311 27.22 -4.36 4.11
C TYR A 311 26.69 -4.33 5.56
N ASP A 312 27.59 -4.25 6.53
CA ASP A 312 27.24 -4.16 7.97
C ASP A 312 26.45 -2.88 8.33
N LYS A 313 26.48 -1.87 7.43
CA LYS A 313 25.77 -0.60 7.56
C LYS A 313 24.32 -0.65 7.06
N ILE A 314 23.85 -1.83 6.65
CA ILE A 314 22.45 -2.06 6.27
C ILE A 314 21.88 -3.12 7.20
N LEU A 315 20.92 -2.70 8.03
CA LEU A 315 20.37 -3.58 9.05
C LEU A 315 19.39 -4.60 8.51
N GLY A 316 18.65 -4.24 7.47
CA GLY A 316 17.64 -5.11 6.89
C GLY A 316 17.11 -4.59 5.58
N ALA A 317 16.63 -5.51 4.76
CA ALA A 317 16.00 -5.21 3.48
C ALA A 317 14.95 -6.28 3.14
N ARG A 318 13.95 -5.90 2.36
CA ARG A 318 12.94 -6.80 1.79
C ARG A 318 12.24 -6.17 0.58
N MET A 319 11.63 -6.97 -0.24
CA MET A 319 10.64 -6.48 -1.21
C MET A 319 9.47 -5.80 -0.48
N MET A 320 8.85 -4.81 -1.09
CA MET A 320 7.74 -4.04 -0.53
C MET A 320 6.55 -4.00 -1.49
N GLY A 321 5.33 -4.07 -0.93
CA GLY A 321 4.08 -4.06 -1.68
C GLY A 321 3.65 -5.44 -2.16
N GLY A 322 2.89 -5.49 -3.24
CA GLY A 322 2.35 -6.74 -3.79
C GLY A 322 3.37 -7.69 -4.40
N GLY A 323 4.59 -7.24 -4.63
CA GLY A 323 5.63 -8.02 -5.29
C GLY A 323 5.55 -8.00 -6.82
N PHE A 324 6.18 -8.98 -7.45
CA PHE A 324 6.29 -9.10 -8.90
C PHE A 324 6.96 -7.88 -9.58
N GLY A 325 7.86 -7.21 -8.86
CA GLY A 325 8.53 -5.96 -9.22
C GLY A 325 8.31 -4.86 -8.18
N GLY A 326 8.49 -3.60 -8.57
CA GLY A 326 8.42 -2.45 -7.67
C GLY A 326 9.68 -2.25 -6.85
N CYS A 327 9.54 -1.96 -5.54
CA CYS A 327 10.66 -1.55 -4.70
C CYS A 327 11.12 -2.60 -3.70
N THR A 328 12.41 -2.53 -3.34
CA THR A 328 12.85 -2.96 -2.01
C THR A 328 12.78 -1.79 -1.03
N ILE A 329 12.51 -2.12 0.25
CA ILE A 329 12.66 -1.21 1.40
C ILE A 329 13.91 -1.62 2.18
N ASN A 330 14.79 -0.65 2.44
CA ASN A 330 16.12 -0.90 3.01
C ASN A 330 16.33 0.02 4.20
N LEU A 331 16.78 -0.53 5.33
CA LEU A 331 17.14 0.24 6.54
C LEU A 331 18.66 0.45 6.55
N VAL A 332 19.09 1.63 6.15
CA VAL A 332 20.48 1.98 5.82
C VAL A 332 21.01 3.01 6.80
N GLU A 333 22.28 2.87 7.25
CA GLU A 333 22.98 3.90 8.04
C GLU A 333 23.06 5.20 7.22
N LYS A 334 22.72 6.34 7.84
CA LYS A 334 22.69 7.66 7.18
C LYS A 334 24.02 8.04 6.54
N SER A 335 25.13 7.69 7.18
CA SER A 335 26.48 7.95 6.69
C SER A 335 26.86 7.14 5.44
N PHE A 336 26.16 6.03 5.18
CA PHE A 336 26.44 5.10 4.09
C PHE A 336 25.45 5.24 2.91
N LYS A 337 24.43 6.06 3.06
CA LYS A 337 23.33 6.18 2.09
C LYS A 337 23.81 6.39 0.65
N ASP A 338 24.60 7.43 0.42
CA ASP A 338 24.98 7.84 -0.92
C ASP A 338 25.88 6.78 -1.59
N GLU A 339 26.83 6.23 -0.85
CA GLU A 339 27.68 5.14 -1.31
C GLU A 339 26.84 3.88 -1.63
N PHE A 340 25.86 3.53 -0.80
CA PHE A 340 24.98 2.39 -1.06
C PHE A 340 24.16 2.57 -2.33
N ILE A 341 23.57 3.77 -2.53
CA ILE A 341 22.77 4.08 -3.72
C ILE A 341 23.62 3.95 -4.98
N GLU A 342 24.83 4.50 -4.99
CA GLU A 342 25.74 4.42 -6.14
C GLU A 342 26.14 2.97 -6.46
N ARG A 343 26.51 2.20 -5.44
CA ARG A 343 26.88 0.79 -5.60
C ARG A 343 25.72 -0.05 -6.08
N ALA A 344 24.53 0.12 -5.46
CA ALA A 344 23.32 -0.61 -5.86
C ALA A 344 22.95 -0.32 -7.31
N TYR A 345 22.99 0.96 -7.72
CA TYR A 345 22.74 1.37 -9.11
C TYR A 345 23.68 0.68 -10.09
N LYS A 346 24.99 0.73 -9.81
CA LYS A 346 26.00 0.13 -10.67
C LYS A 346 25.82 -1.39 -10.80
N CYS A 347 25.76 -2.10 -9.65
CA CYS A 347 25.63 -3.56 -9.65
C CYS A 347 24.33 -4.03 -10.31
N TYR A 348 23.23 -3.30 -10.09
CA TYR A 348 21.95 -3.60 -10.69
C TYR A 348 21.96 -3.39 -12.22
N LYS A 349 22.50 -2.25 -12.67
CA LYS A 349 22.62 -1.92 -14.09
C LYS A 349 23.53 -2.90 -14.84
N ASP A 350 24.64 -3.30 -14.22
CA ASP A 350 25.59 -4.28 -14.79
C ASP A 350 24.93 -5.66 -14.95
N LYS A 351 24.04 -6.05 -14.00
CA LYS A 351 23.41 -7.37 -14.04
C LYS A 351 22.17 -7.43 -14.93
N PHE A 352 21.27 -6.43 -14.86
CA PHE A 352 19.97 -6.49 -15.51
C PHE A 352 19.84 -5.59 -16.73
N THR A 353 20.81 -4.70 -17.00
CA THR A 353 20.75 -3.66 -18.06
C THR A 353 19.57 -2.68 -17.91
N ILE A 354 18.92 -2.69 -16.75
CA ILE A 354 17.79 -1.81 -16.37
C ILE A 354 18.32 -0.72 -15.44
N ASP A 355 17.79 0.49 -15.53
CA ASP A 355 18.11 1.56 -14.59
C ASP A 355 17.41 1.32 -13.25
N LEU A 356 18.13 1.49 -12.15
CA LEU A 356 17.58 1.47 -10.80
C LEU A 356 17.16 2.89 -10.42
N THR A 357 16.00 3.06 -9.80
CA THR A 357 15.56 4.36 -9.29
C THR A 357 15.53 4.37 -7.77
N PRO A 358 16.50 5.02 -7.10
CA PRO A 358 16.43 5.22 -5.66
C PRO A 358 15.37 6.27 -5.33
N ILE A 359 14.62 6.04 -4.25
CA ILE A 359 13.58 6.94 -3.78
C ILE A 359 13.83 7.21 -2.29
N GLU A 360 14.26 8.43 -2.00
CA GLU A 360 14.34 8.92 -0.63
C GLU A 360 12.95 9.35 -0.16
N ILE A 361 12.60 8.92 1.05
CA ILE A 361 11.30 9.22 1.64
C ILE A 361 11.45 9.71 3.08
N THR A 362 10.46 10.47 3.51
CA THR A 362 10.26 10.79 4.93
C THR A 362 8.85 10.41 5.33
N ILE A 363 8.69 9.94 6.58
CA ILE A 363 7.37 9.61 7.13
C ILE A 363 6.60 10.90 7.40
N SER A 364 5.44 11.02 6.78
CA SER A 364 4.63 12.22 6.74
C SER A 364 3.24 12.05 7.36
N ASP A 365 2.47 13.15 7.38
CA ASP A 365 1.05 13.08 7.72
C ASP A 365 0.24 12.46 6.58
N GLY A 366 -0.94 11.93 6.91
CA GLY A 366 -1.94 11.47 5.95
C GLY A 366 -2.54 12.61 5.12
N VAL A 367 -3.71 12.34 4.52
CA VAL A 367 -4.41 13.32 3.66
C VAL A 367 -4.57 14.66 4.36
N LYS A 368 -4.19 15.73 3.65
CA LYS A 368 -4.38 17.13 4.07
C LYS A 368 -5.27 17.87 3.08
N ILE A 369 -6.17 18.66 3.62
CA ILE A 369 -7.08 19.51 2.84
C ILE A 369 -6.90 20.96 3.28
N LYS A 370 -6.82 21.86 2.31
CA LYS A 370 -6.73 23.31 2.54
C LYS A 370 -7.79 24.00 1.69
N ASN A 371 -8.66 24.76 2.35
CA ASN A 371 -9.57 25.66 1.66
C ASN A 371 -8.79 26.82 1.02
N LEU A 372 -9.08 27.11 -0.22
CA LEU A 372 -8.51 28.25 -0.95
C LEU A 372 -9.56 29.35 -0.99
N GLN A 373 -9.13 30.60 -0.75
CA GLN A 373 -10.00 31.74 -0.94
C GLN A 373 -10.30 31.86 -2.44
N THR A 374 -11.58 32.00 -2.78
CA THR A 374 -12.01 32.44 -4.11
C THR A 374 -11.96 33.95 -4.10
N ASP A 375 -11.09 34.54 -4.92
CA ASP A 375 -11.09 35.98 -5.18
C ASP A 375 -12.42 36.44 -5.76
#